data_486eb8dd2b362122a4344ee93440c4bb
#
_entry.id   486eb8dd2b362122a4344ee93440c4bb
#
_cell.length_a   1.000
_cell.length_b   1.000
_cell.length_c   1.000
_cell.angle_alpha   90.00
_cell.angle_beta   90.00
_cell.angle_gamma   90.00
#
_symmetry.space_group_name_H-M   'P 1'
#
loop_
_entity.id
_entity.type
_entity.pdbx_description
1 polymer ?
#
loop_
_entity_poly.entity_id
_entity_poly.type
_entity_poly.pdbx_seq_one_letter_code
_entity_poly.pdbx_strand_id
1 'polypeptide(L)'
;MKKRVQIACVAVLALLLGSAARADVTLNSIRVAAKDTEALARFYKAAFGMEEVNRLQGGGGPEIFLNFGTTVEAAKASKGLPVVLMHRDTDDLNDPIPHVIFNVTDMNATVAKVKAAGGSMEGDPRPYGNTGIVIGIAIDPVGNRIEMIQRAAAR
;
A
#
# COMPACT_ATOMS: atom_id res chain seq x y z
N MET A 1 61.91 -35.33 -32.28
CA MET A 1 61.14 -35.11 -31.04
C MET A 1 60.51 -33.75 -31.10
N LYS A 2 59.19 -33.70 -31.39
CA LYS A 2 58.43 -32.41 -31.48
C LYS A 2 57.64 -32.25 -30.17
N LYS A 3 58.01 -31.26 -29.34
CA LYS A 3 57.26 -30.86 -28.13
C LYS A 3 56.02 -30.09 -28.53
N ARG A 4 54.84 -30.62 -28.22
CA ARG A 4 53.56 -29.94 -28.33
C ARG A 4 53.38 -29.04 -27.11
N VAL A 5 53.34 -27.74 -27.37
CA VAL A 5 52.95 -26.73 -26.36
C VAL A 5 51.43 -26.72 -26.32
N GLN A 6 50.82 -27.10 -25.22
CA GLN A 6 49.40 -26.95 -24.96
C GLN A 6 49.19 -25.55 -24.39
N ILE A 7 48.49 -24.69 -25.15
CA ILE A 7 48.03 -23.40 -24.68
C ILE A 7 46.70 -23.65 -23.99
N ALA A 8 46.69 -23.52 -22.66
CA ALA A 8 45.46 -23.53 -21.86
C ALA A 8 44.79 -22.16 -21.93
N CYS A 9 43.66 -22.06 -22.66
CA CYS A 9 42.81 -20.90 -22.65
C CYS A 9 42.04 -20.88 -21.31
N VAL A 10 42.46 -20.05 -20.37
CA VAL A 10 41.68 -19.72 -19.18
C VAL A 10 40.62 -18.72 -19.58
N ALA A 11 39.38 -19.18 -19.74
CA ALA A 11 38.23 -18.33 -19.89
C ALA A 11 37.91 -17.68 -18.54
N VAL A 12 38.29 -16.40 -18.36
CA VAL A 12 37.85 -15.59 -17.25
C VAL A 12 36.42 -15.18 -17.51
N LEU A 13 35.48 -15.96 -16.93
CA LEU A 13 34.07 -15.58 -16.89
C LEU A 13 33.90 -14.46 -15.85
N ALA A 14 33.98 -13.20 -16.30
CA ALA A 14 33.67 -12.07 -15.47
C ALA A 14 32.16 -12.12 -15.14
N LEU A 15 31.81 -12.60 -13.94
CA LEU A 15 30.48 -12.41 -13.38
C LEU A 15 30.28 -10.89 -13.17
N LEU A 16 29.59 -10.27 -14.10
CA LEU A 16 28.98 -8.96 -13.91
C LEU A 16 27.87 -9.14 -12.87
N LEU A 17 28.23 -9.11 -11.59
CA LEU A 17 27.28 -8.86 -10.52
C LEU A 17 26.78 -7.42 -10.72
N GLY A 18 25.74 -7.31 -11.53
CA GLY A 18 24.98 -6.07 -11.64
C GLY A 18 24.45 -5.75 -10.22
N SER A 19 25.11 -4.84 -9.55
CA SER A 19 24.55 -4.23 -8.36
C SER A 19 23.23 -3.62 -8.77
N ALA A 20 22.10 -4.24 -8.33
CA ALA A 20 20.80 -3.62 -8.46
C ALA A 20 20.92 -2.24 -7.84
N ALA A 21 20.88 -1.19 -8.65
CA ALA A 21 20.94 0.17 -8.18
C ALA A 21 19.76 0.36 -7.24
N ARG A 22 20.02 0.40 -5.93
CA ARG A 22 19.02 0.81 -4.95
C ARG A 22 18.84 2.31 -5.10
N ALA A 23 17.59 2.73 -5.20
CA ALA A 23 17.31 4.15 -5.15
C ALA A 23 17.78 4.69 -3.79
N ASP A 24 18.51 5.81 -3.81
CA ASP A 24 18.98 6.49 -2.58
C ASP A 24 17.82 7.09 -1.78
N VAL A 25 16.63 7.21 -2.40
CA VAL A 25 15.41 7.73 -1.82
C VAL A 25 14.27 6.72 -2.03
N THR A 26 13.54 6.41 -0.97
CA THR A 26 12.38 5.52 -1.00
C THR A 26 11.20 6.16 -0.28
N LEU A 27 9.98 5.82 -0.67
CA LEU A 27 8.78 6.24 0.06
C LEU A 27 8.73 5.50 1.41
N ASN A 28 8.58 6.27 2.51
CA ASN A 28 8.56 5.72 3.86
C ASN A 28 7.15 5.28 4.29
N SER A 29 6.15 6.13 4.08
CA SER A 29 4.77 5.92 4.52
C SER A 29 3.81 6.83 3.76
N ILE A 30 2.52 6.52 3.85
CA ILE A 30 1.43 7.38 3.40
C ILE A 30 0.71 7.88 4.66
N ARG A 31 0.44 9.19 4.74
CA ARG A 31 -0.27 9.79 5.86
C ARG A 31 -1.69 10.15 5.48
N VAL A 32 -2.63 9.81 6.36
CA VAL A 32 -4.05 10.15 6.27
C VAL A 32 -4.46 10.78 7.60
N ALA A 33 -5.25 11.83 7.56
CA ALA A 33 -5.60 12.56 8.77
C ALA A 33 -7.10 12.46 9.11
N ALA A 34 -7.40 12.45 10.40
CA ALA A 34 -8.76 12.49 10.95
C ALA A 34 -8.79 13.21 12.28
N LYS A 35 -9.96 13.75 12.65
CA LYS A 35 -10.20 14.28 14.00
C LYS A 35 -10.17 13.15 15.03
N ASP A 36 -10.78 11.99 14.72
CA ASP A 36 -10.74 10.76 15.52
C ASP A 36 -9.89 9.69 14.80
N THR A 37 -8.60 9.65 15.11
CA THR A 37 -7.66 8.66 14.55
C THR A 37 -7.99 7.23 14.96
N GLU A 38 -8.59 7.01 16.12
CA GLU A 38 -9.01 5.68 16.59
C GLU A 38 -10.19 5.14 15.78
N ALA A 39 -11.19 5.98 15.49
CA ALA A 39 -12.30 5.60 14.62
C ALA A 39 -11.81 5.28 13.21
N LEU A 40 -10.90 6.11 12.69
CA LEU A 40 -10.31 5.88 11.36
C LEU A 40 -9.48 4.59 11.33
N ALA A 41 -8.72 4.27 12.39
CA ALA A 41 -7.99 3.00 12.49
C ALA A 41 -8.94 1.78 12.46
N ARG A 42 -10.05 1.82 13.19
CA ARG A 42 -11.06 0.76 13.13
C ARG A 42 -11.61 0.56 11.71
N PHE A 43 -11.85 1.65 10.98
CA PHE A 43 -12.30 1.58 9.60
C PHE A 43 -11.27 0.87 8.69
N TYR A 44 -10.00 1.31 8.70
CA TYR A 44 -8.97 0.73 7.83
C TYR A 44 -8.69 -0.75 8.15
N LYS A 45 -8.72 -1.12 9.43
CA LYS A 45 -8.62 -2.53 9.87
C LYS A 45 -9.79 -3.36 9.34
N ALA A 46 -11.02 -2.89 9.50
CA ALA A 46 -12.22 -3.62 9.09
C ALA A 46 -12.40 -3.69 7.57
N ALA A 47 -12.16 -2.58 6.85
CA ALA A 47 -12.38 -2.51 5.41
C ALA A 47 -11.27 -3.18 4.60
N PHE A 48 -10.01 -3.04 5.03
CA PHE A 48 -8.83 -3.42 4.23
C PHE A 48 -7.96 -4.52 4.87
N GLY A 49 -8.32 -5.03 6.05
CA GLY A 49 -7.58 -6.10 6.72
C GLY A 49 -6.19 -5.67 7.16
N MET A 50 -6.04 -4.40 7.56
CA MET A 50 -4.79 -3.90 8.10
C MET A 50 -4.69 -4.19 9.60
N GLU A 51 -3.47 -4.22 10.14
CA GLU A 51 -3.20 -4.33 11.57
C GLU A 51 -2.35 -3.18 12.08
N GLU A 52 -2.57 -2.77 13.35
CA GLU A 52 -1.74 -1.76 14.00
C GLU A 52 -0.36 -2.33 14.32
N VAL A 53 0.67 -1.72 13.74
CA VAL A 53 2.07 -2.17 13.87
C VAL A 53 2.89 -1.27 14.79
N ASN A 54 2.45 -0.03 14.98
CA ASN A 54 3.11 0.92 15.88
C ASN A 54 2.14 2.04 16.27
N ARG A 55 2.47 2.74 17.37
CA ARG A 55 1.73 3.90 17.86
C ARG A 55 2.69 4.89 18.52
N LEU A 56 2.53 6.16 18.18
CA LEU A 56 3.26 7.27 18.80
C LEU A 56 2.27 8.23 19.41
N GLN A 57 2.66 8.95 20.47
CA GLN A 57 1.88 10.06 21.01
C GLN A 57 2.29 11.36 20.32
N GLY A 58 1.38 11.94 19.55
CA GLY A 58 1.55 13.24 18.92
C GLY A 58 0.86 14.36 19.72
N GLY A 59 1.12 15.62 19.36
CA GLY A 59 0.60 16.79 20.07
C GLY A 59 -0.93 16.98 20.03
N GLY A 60 -1.64 16.37 19.07
CA GLY A 60 -3.10 16.43 18.93
C GLY A 60 -3.80 15.11 19.20
N GLY A 61 -3.07 14.02 19.41
CA GLY A 61 -3.60 12.68 19.57
C GLY A 61 -2.62 11.60 19.10
N PRO A 62 -2.99 10.33 19.14
CA PRO A 62 -2.10 9.26 18.71
C PRO A 62 -1.88 9.27 17.20
N GLU A 63 -0.62 9.05 16.78
CA GLU A 63 -0.28 8.61 15.44
C GLU A 63 -0.32 7.09 15.40
N ILE A 64 -1.16 6.52 14.54
CA ILE A 64 -1.39 5.08 14.46
C ILE A 64 -0.83 4.56 13.14
N PHE A 65 0.10 3.61 13.21
CA PHE A 65 0.73 3.01 12.03
C PHE A 65 0.04 1.69 11.70
N LEU A 66 -0.55 1.61 10.52
CA LEU A 66 -1.23 0.42 10.02
C LEU A 66 -0.42 -0.20 8.88
N ASN A 67 -0.37 -1.54 8.83
CA ASN A 67 0.20 -2.26 7.71
C ASN A 67 -0.60 -3.55 7.44
N PHE A 68 -0.34 -4.20 6.29
CA PHE A 68 -1.03 -5.41 5.89
C PHE A 68 -0.40 -6.65 6.53
N GLY A 69 -1.25 -7.53 7.07
CA GLY A 69 -0.87 -8.81 7.63
C GLY A 69 -2.08 -9.50 8.25
N THR A 70 -2.07 -10.83 8.28
CA THR A 70 -3.14 -11.62 8.92
C THR A 70 -3.07 -11.59 10.45
N THR A 71 -1.96 -11.17 11.00
CA THR A 71 -1.71 -10.92 12.42
C THR A 71 -0.85 -9.68 12.58
N VAL A 72 -0.76 -9.14 13.79
CA VAL A 72 0.10 -7.99 14.11
C VAL A 72 1.58 -8.29 13.80
N GLU A 73 2.05 -9.51 14.10
CA GLU A 73 3.42 -9.94 13.83
C GLU A 73 3.71 -9.99 12.32
N ALA A 74 2.76 -10.55 11.54
CA ALA A 74 2.88 -10.58 10.08
C ALA A 74 2.87 -9.16 9.49
N ALA A 75 2.02 -8.27 9.99
CA ALA A 75 1.96 -6.88 9.57
C ALA A 75 3.23 -6.10 9.91
N LYS A 76 3.84 -6.35 11.09
CA LYS A 76 5.15 -5.78 11.47
C LYS A 76 6.30 -6.26 10.58
N ALA A 77 6.24 -7.51 10.13
CA ALA A 77 7.23 -8.11 9.23
C ALA A 77 7.01 -7.70 7.76
N SER A 78 5.87 -7.11 7.42
CA SER A 78 5.53 -6.67 6.07
C SER A 78 6.52 -5.62 5.57
N LYS A 79 6.97 -5.77 4.33
CA LYS A 79 7.80 -4.78 3.62
C LYS A 79 6.96 -3.75 2.86
N GLY A 80 5.65 -3.83 2.95
CA GLY A 80 4.73 -2.84 2.40
C GLY A 80 4.87 -1.49 3.10
N LEU A 81 4.46 -0.43 2.42
CA LEU A 81 4.44 0.90 3.01
C LEU A 81 3.30 1.00 4.04
N PRO A 82 3.58 1.47 5.25
CA PRO A 82 2.53 1.69 6.25
C PRO A 82 1.65 2.88 5.88
N VAL A 83 0.38 2.79 6.25
CA VAL A 83 -0.53 3.93 6.33
C VAL A 83 -0.45 4.48 7.75
N VAL A 84 -0.14 5.76 7.88
CA VAL A 84 -0.02 6.45 9.18
C VAL A 84 -1.22 7.37 9.35
N LEU A 85 -2.00 7.11 10.38
CA LEU A 85 -3.16 7.93 10.72
C LEU A 85 -2.71 9.02 11.69
N MET A 86 -3.03 10.27 11.37
CA MET A 86 -2.63 11.43 12.16
C MET A 86 -3.84 12.27 12.56
N HIS A 87 -3.71 12.96 13.68
CA HIS A 87 -4.72 13.93 14.11
C HIS A 87 -4.77 15.15 13.19
N ARG A 88 -5.96 15.64 12.90
CA ARG A 88 -6.28 16.98 12.38
C ARG A 88 -7.45 17.57 13.16
N ASP A 89 -7.54 18.89 13.23
CA ASP A 89 -8.52 19.58 14.07
C ASP A 89 -9.96 19.47 13.56
N THR A 90 -10.15 19.30 12.23
CA THR A 90 -11.48 19.20 11.61
C THR A 90 -11.47 18.21 10.44
N ASP A 91 -12.59 17.55 10.20
CA ASP A 91 -12.83 16.68 9.05
C ASP A 91 -13.51 17.42 7.88
N ASP A 92 -13.75 18.74 8.02
CA ASP A 92 -14.34 19.58 6.98
C ASP A 92 -13.37 19.94 5.84
N LEU A 93 -12.09 19.59 6.01
CA LEU A 93 -11.05 19.86 5.01
C LEU A 93 -10.98 18.74 4.00
N ASN A 94 -11.10 19.09 2.72
CA ASN A 94 -10.74 18.18 1.64
C ASN A 94 -9.23 17.95 1.66
N ASP A 95 -8.83 16.68 1.68
CA ASP A 95 -7.42 16.33 1.62
C ASP A 95 -6.86 16.78 0.25
N PRO A 96 -5.80 17.61 0.22
CA PRO A 96 -5.17 18.05 -1.03
C PRO A 96 -4.43 16.91 -1.74
N ILE A 97 -4.09 15.82 -1.02
CA ILE A 97 -3.55 14.60 -1.62
C ILE A 97 -4.71 13.87 -2.31
N PRO A 98 -4.57 13.54 -3.61
CA PRO A 98 -5.67 12.97 -4.37
C PRO A 98 -6.29 11.75 -3.72
N HIS A 99 -5.50 10.79 -3.25
CA HIS A 99 -5.98 9.59 -2.55
C HIS A 99 -4.86 8.58 -2.25
N VAL A 100 -5.16 7.66 -1.34
CA VAL A 100 -4.38 6.43 -1.14
C VAL A 100 -4.83 5.40 -2.19
N ILE A 101 -3.91 4.65 -2.78
CA ILE A 101 -4.21 3.65 -3.81
C ILE A 101 -3.97 2.24 -3.25
N PHE A 102 -5.01 1.39 -3.28
CA PHE A 102 -4.92 -0.01 -2.89
C PHE A 102 -5.16 -0.94 -4.08
N ASN A 103 -4.31 -1.96 -4.25
CA ASN A 103 -4.64 -3.08 -5.11
C ASN A 103 -5.59 -4.02 -4.36
N VAL A 104 -6.70 -4.39 -5.00
CA VAL A 104 -7.70 -5.31 -4.44
C VAL A 104 -7.87 -6.51 -5.36
N THR A 105 -8.12 -7.68 -4.79
CA THR A 105 -8.34 -8.92 -5.56
C THR A 105 -9.79 -9.09 -6.01
N ASP A 106 -10.73 -8.56 -5.23
CA ASP A 106 -12.16 -8.58 -5.50
C ASP A 106 -12.76 -7.20 -5.16
N MET A 107 -13.11 -6.47 -6.20
CA MET A 107 -13.68 -5.12 -6.08
C MET A 107 -15.03 -5.15 -5.35
N ASN A 108 -15.91 -6.07 -5.72
CA ASN A 108 -17.27 -6.11 -5.15
C ASN A 108 -17.24 -6.48 -3.66
N ALA A 109 -16.43 -7.47 -3.28
CA ALA A 109 -16.24 -7.84 -1.88
C ALA A 109 -15.62 -6.69 -1.08
N THR A 110 -14.66 -5.95 -1.66
CA THR A 110 -14.04 -4.80 -0.99
C THR A 110 -15.02 -3.64 -0.82
N VAL A 111 -15.83 -3.34 -1.84
CA VAL A 111 -16.90 -2.33 -1.74
C VAL A 111 -17.88 -2.67 -0.61
N ALA A 112 -18.28 -3.94 -0.49
CA ALA A 112 -19.15 -4.38 0.60
C ALA A 112 -18.51 -4.14 1.98
N LYS A 113 -17.22 -4.44 2.14
CA LYS A 113 -16.46 -4.18 3.38
C LYS A 113 -16.33 -2.69 3.71
N VAL A 114 -16.04 -1.87 2.70
CA VAL A 114 -15.98 -0.39 2.85
C VAL A 114 -17.29 0.13 3.40
N LYS A 115 -18.41 -0.24 2.78
CA LYS A 115 -19.76 0.20 3.22
C LYS A 115 -20.09 -0.32 4.62
N ALA A 116 -19.81 -1.59 4.92
CA ALA A 116 -20.03 -2.17 6.24
C ALA A 116 -19.19 -1.53 7.34
N ALA A 117 -18.00 -1.00 6.99
CA ALA A 117 -17.11 -0.29 7.91
C ALA A 117 -17.45 1.21 8.07
N GLY A 118 -18.52 1.71 7.42
CA GLY A 118 -18.97 3.09 7.54
C GLY A 118 -18.43 4.05 6.49
N GLY A 119 -17.69 3.55 5.50
CA GLY A 119 -17.28 4.32 4.34
C GLY A 119 -18.36 4.37 3.24
N SER A 120 -18.09 5.09 2.18
CA SER A 120 -18.96 5.21 1.01
C SER A 120 -18.19 5.06 -0.30
N MET A 121 -18.89 5.12 -1.43
CA MET A 121 -18.28 5.10 -2.75
C MET A 121 -18.61 6.39 -3.51
N GLU A 122 -17.63 6.91 -4.24
CA GLU A 122 -17.81 7.98 -5.22
C GLU A 122 -18.21 7.36 -6.58
N GLY A 123 -19.48 6.99 -6.70
CA GLY A 123 -20.03 6.25 -7.85
C GLY A 123 -19.69 4.76 -7.83
N ASP A 124 -20.11 4.05 -8.88
CA ASP A 124 -19.85 2.64 -9.03
C ASP A 124 -18.44 2.37 -9.58
N PRO A 125 -17.80 1.24 -9.19
CA PRO A 125 -16.56 0.81 -9.82
C PRO A 125 -16.73 0.64 -11.33
N ARG A 126 -15.74 1.08 -12.10
CA ARG A 126 -15.82 1.10 -13.58
C ARG A 126 -14.56 0.53 -14.23
N PRO A 127 -14.68 -0.06 -15.42
CA PRO A 127 -13.52 -0.45 -16.23
C PRO A 127 -12.67 0.78 -16.59
N TYR A 128 -11.35 0.60 -16.57
CA TYR A 128 -10.40 1.61 -17.04
C TYR A 128 -10.03 1.33 -18.50
N GLY A 129 -10.80 1.91 -19.42
CA GLY A 129 -10.66 1.64 -20.85
C GLY A 129 -10.73 0.13 -21.16
N ASN A 130 -9.88 -0.33 -22.09
CA ASN A 130 -9.77 -1.74 -22.48
C ASN A 130 -8.60 -2.47 -21.79
N THR A 131 -8.17 -2.01 -20.62
CA THR A 131 -6.97 -2.52 -19.94
C THR A 131 -7.22 -3.79 -19.10
N GLY A 132 -8.48 -4.19 -18.89
CA GLY A 132 -8.85 -5.26 -17.96
C GLY A 132 -8.76 -4.84 -16.48
N ILE A 133 -8.49 -3.57 -16.22
CA ILE A 133 -8.45 -2.99 -14.86
C ILE A 133 -9.83 -2.44 -14.52
N VAL A 134 -10.26 -2.64 -13.27
CA VAL A 134 -11.43 -1.99 -12.68
C VAL A 134 -10.96 -1.03 -11.60
N ILE A 135 -11.47 0.21 -11.61
CA ILE A 135 -11.18 1.25 -10.62
C ILE A 135 -12.44 1.60 -9.85
N GLY A 136 -12.34 1.71 -8.55
CA GLY A 136 -13.35 2.26 -7.65
C GLY A 136 -12.75 3.32 -6.74
N ILE A 137 -13.50 4.37 -6.46
CA ILE A 137 -13.11 5.39 -5.48
C ILE A 137 -13.99 5.23 -4.25
N ALA A 138 -13.38 4.88 -3.14
CA ALA A 138 -14.01 4.86 -1.83
C ALA A 138 -13.74 6.20 -1.10
N ILE A 139 -14.64 6.52 -0.18
CA ILE A 139 -14.50 7.65 0.75
C ILE A 139 -14.53 7.06 2.15
N ASP A 140 -13.53 7.34 2.96
CA ASP A 140 -13.50 6.94 4.35
C ASP A 140 -14.48 7.77 5.21
N PRO A 141 -14.75 7.38 6.48
CA PRO A 141 -15.75 8.07 7.31
C PRO A 141 -15.46 9.54 7.59
N VAL A 142 -14.26 10.03 7.31
CA VAL A 142 -13.85 11.44 7.52
C VAL A 142 -13.58 12.19 6.21
N GLY A 143 -13.93 11.59 5.06
CA GLY A 143 -13.91 12.23 3.75
C GLY A 143 -12.63 12.07 2.94
N ASN A 144 -11.62 11.29 3.39
CA ASN A 144 -10.45 11.03 2.56
C ASN A 144 -10.80 10.06 1.42
N ARG A 145 -10.25 10.33 0.23
CA ARG A 145 -10.42 9.48 -0.95
C ARG A 145 -9.45 8.30 -0.94
N ILE A 146 -9.95 7.16 -1.39
CA ILE A 146 -9.19 5.91 -1.50
C ILE A 146 -9.46 5.34 -2.89
N GLU A 147 -8.43 5.23 -3.72
CA GLU A 147 -8.54 4.52 -4.99
C GLU A 147 -8.31 3.03 -4.79
N MET A 148 -9.18 2.22 -5.34
CA MET A 148 -9.05 0.77 -5.36
C MET A 148 -8.87 0.31 -6.80
N ILE A 149 -7.84 -0.52 -7.04
CA ILE A 149 -7.51 -1.06 -8.36
C ILE A 149 -7.59 -2.58 -8.31
N GLN A 150 -8.52 -3.16 -9.08
CA GLN A 150 -8.55 -4.59 -9.36
C GLN A 150 -7.94 -4.84 -10.73
N ARG A 151 -6.91 -5.67 -10.80
CA ARG A 151 -6.30 -6.15 -12.05
C ARG A 151 -6.92 -7.48 -12.44
N ALA A 152 -6.98 -7.77 -13.74
CA ALA A 152 -7.32 -9.12 -14.21
C ALA A 152 -6.34 -10.13 -13.55
N ALA A 153 -6.86 -11.31 -13.19
CA ALA A 153 -6.01 -12.39 -12.71
C ALA A 153 -4.92 -12.69 -13.77
N ALA A 154 -3.68 -12.84 -13.34
CA ALA A 154 -2.61 -13.31 -14.22
C ALA A 154 -3.02 -14.70 -14.76
N ARG A 155 -3.01 -14.83 -16.10
CA ARG A 155 -3.29 -16.10 -16.79
C ARG A 155 -2.08 -17.02 -16.66
#